data_9a191056bd2bf91f1a5b6bbbef5039b7
#
_entry.id   9a191056bd2bf91f1a5b6bbbef5039b7
#
_cell.length_a   1.000
_cell.length_b   1.000
_cell.length_c   1.000
_cell.angle_alpha   90.00
_cell.angle_beta   90.00
_cell.angle_gamma   90.00
#
_symmetry.space_group_name_H-M   'P 1'
#
loop_
_entity.id
_entity.type
_entity.pdbx_description
1 polymer ?
#
loop_
_entity_poly.entity_id
_entity_poly.type
_entity_poly.pdbx_seq_one_letter_code
_entity_poly.pdbx_strand_id
1 'polypeptide(L)'
;MKGGKAHQTCPFHNRTSVLTGLVITNDPVFNSLSAKRCFELQERCLQNPLENLELTCGNLLEEDLKCLSQFPSLGYLKHLNLSYVLLFRISLEPLGALLEKIAASLETLVLEGCQIHYSQLSAILPGLSCCSQLTTFYFGSNCMSIDALKDLLRHTSGLSKLSLETYPAPEESLNSLVRVNW
;
A
#
# COMPACT_ATOMS: atom_id res chain seq x y z
N MET A 1 43.38 12.72 5.35
CA MET A 1 42.44 12.94 4.25
C MET A 1 41.15 12.20 4.62
N LYS A 2 40.11 12.91 5.03
CA LYS A 2 38.83 12.34 5.47
C LYS A 2 37.86 12.41 4.29
N GLY A 3 37.42 11.25 3.78
CA GLY A 3 36.41 11.15 2.72
C GLY A 3 35.02 11.31 3.32
N GLY A 4 34.40 12.43 3.03
CA GLY A 4 32.98 12.68 3.38
C GLY A 4 32.07 11.85 2.48
N LYS A 5 31.19 11.04 3.09
CA LYS A 5 30.06 10.42 2.39
C LYS A 5 29.01 11.49 2.13
N ALA A 6 28.74 11.76 0.86
CA ALA A 6 27.65 12.62 0.44
C ALA A 6 26.31 11.92 0.75
N HIS A 7 25.54 12.48 1.67
CA HIS A 7 24.13 12.18 1.82
C HIS A 7 23.38 12.73 0.60
N GLN A 8 22.87 11.83 -0.21
CA GLN A 8 21.96 12.15 -1.28
C GLN A 8 20.59 12.49 -0.66
N THR A 9 20.35 13.75 -0.43
CA THR A 9 19.06 14.28 0.02
C THR A 9 18.07 14.25 -1.14
N CYS A 10 16.94 13.61 -0.94
CA CYS A 10 15.77 13.68 -1.83
C CYS A 10 15.40 15.15 -2.11
N PRO A 11 15.05 15.52 -3.36
CA PRO A 11 14.88 16.93 -3.78
C PRO A 11 13.54 17.57 -3.40
N PHE A 12 12.88 17.14 -2.32
CA PHE A 12 11.63 17.76 -1.84
C PHE A 12 11.81 18.54 -0.53
N HIS A 13 12.78 19.45 -0.51
CA HIS A 13 12.87 20.45 0.55
C HIS A 13 12.68 21.83 -0.08
N ASN A 14 11.52 22.37 0.05
CA ASN A 14 11.17 23.73 0.48
C ASN A 14 9.82 24.19 -0.08
N ARG A 15 8.80 24.12 0.77
CA ARG A 15 7.75 25.15 0.85
C ARG A 15 6.97 24.89 2.14
N THR A 16 6.77 25.91 2.92
CA THR A 16 5.88 25.99 4.09
C THR A 16 4.45 25.69 3.68
N SER A 17 4.14 24.42 3.47
CA SER A 17 2.79 23.87 3.40
C SER A 17 2.65 22.89 4.55
N VAL A 18 1.58 23.02 5.29
CA VAL A 18 1.09 22.06 6.27
C VAL A 18 1.40 20.65 5.74
N LEU A 19 2.19 19.85 6.48
CA LEU A 19 2.59 18.51 6.05
C LEU A 19 1.34 17.64 5.91
N THR A 20 0.80 17.57 4.69
CA THR A 20 -0.34 16.72 4.34
C THR A 20 0.10 15.28 4.02
N GLY A 21 1.40 14.98 4.11
CA GLY A 21 1.96 13.69 3.76
C GLY A 21 2.96 13.16 4.79
N LEU A 22 2.89 11.87 5.05
CA LEU A 22 3.85 11.12 5.84
C LEU A 22 4.52 10.07 4.97
N VAL A 23 5.84 10.19 4.82
CA VAL A 23 6.68 9.22 4.11
C VAL A 23 7.54 8.50 5.14
N ILE A 24 7.37 7.20 5.27
CA ILE A 24 8.23 6.33 6.07
C ILE A 24 8.93 5.37 5.11
N THR A 25 10.16 5.69 4.77
CA THR A 25 11.04 4.76 4.05
C THR A 25 11.84 3.95 5.05
N ASN A 26 12.00 2.66 4.80
CA ASN A 26 12.73 1.79 5.71
C ASN A 26 14.22 2.13 5.73
N ASP A 27 14.68 2.60 6.86
CA ASP A 27 16.08 2.48 7.26
C ASP A 27 16.29 1.00 7.73
N PRO A 28 17.31 0.27 7.28
CA PRO A 28 17.52 -1.16 7.59
C PRO A 28 17.63 -1.50 9.09
N VAL A 29 17.59 -0.50 9.95
CA VAL A 29 17.57 -0.66 11.42
C VAL A 29 16.13 -0.89 11.95
N PHE A 30 15.07 -0.75 11.13
CA PHE A 30 13.69 -0.75 11.62
C PHE A 30 12.84 -1.83 10.94
N ASN A 31 12.84 -3.03 11.50
CA ASN A 31 12.11 -4.21 10.98
C ASN A 31 10.60 -4.24 11.26
N SER A 32 10.02 -3.22 11.88
CA SER A 32 8.55 -3.12 12.10
C SER A 32 8.15 -1.69 12.48
N LEU A 33 6.89 -1.32 12.24
CA LEU A 33 6.25 -0.19 12.91
C LEU A 33 6.10 -0.57 14.40
N SER A 34 7.07 -0.27 15.23
CA SER A 34 6.96 -0.54 16.67
C SER A 34 5.79 0.29 17.26
N ALA A 35 5.23 -0.15 18.39
CA ALA A 35 4.19 0.57 19.12
C ALA A 35 4.55 2.06 19.34
N LYS A 36 5.84 2.39 19.43
CA LYS A 36 6.36 3.75 19.51
C LYS A 36 6.10 4.54 18.21
N ARG A 37 6.25 3.92 17.04
CA ARG A 37 5.95 4.58 15.76
C ARG A 37 4.45 4.75 15.52
N CYS A 38 3.63 3.79 15.92
CA CYS A 38 2.18 3.96 15.94
C CYS A 38 1.78 5.17 16.79
N PHE A 39 2.42 5.36 17.95
CA PHE A 39 2.17 6.52 18.81
C PHE A 39 2.65 7.83 18.15
N GLU A 40 3.83 7.85 17.54
CA GLU A 40 4.35 9.02 16.80
C GLU A 40 3.49 9.38 15.59
N LEU A 41 2.97 8.36 14.88
CA LEU A 41 2.01 8.52 13.80
C LEU A 41 0.70 9.12 14.32
N GLN A 42 0.20 8.59 15.42
CA GLN A 42 -1.02 9.08 16.05
C GLN A 42 -0.89 10.54 16.48
N GLU A 43 0.21 10.93 17.11
CA GLU A 43 0.47 12.31 17.53
C GLU A 43 0.53 13.28 16.32
N ARG A 44 1.20 12.89 15.25
CA ARG A 44 1.29 13.69 14.02
C ARG A 44 -0.03 13.79 13.28
N CYS A 45 -0.79 12.69 13.22
CA CYS A 45 -2.09 12.63 12.59
C CYS A 45 -3.20 13.32 13.39
N LEU A 46 -3.06 13.50 14.70
CA LEU A 46 -4.04 14.23 15.53
C LEU A 46 -4.06 15.74 15.23
N GLN A 47 -2.98 16.30 14.69
CA GLN A 47 -2.86 17.73 14.46
C GLN A 47 -3.37 18.19 13.09
N ASN A 48 -3.35 17.31 12.06
CA ASN A 48 -3.78 17.64 10.71
C ASN A 48 -4.31 16.40 9.97
N PRO A 49 -5.34 16.54 9.11
CA PRO A 49 -5.78 15.47 8.23
C PRO A 49 -4.62 15.00 7.35
N LEU A 50 -4.40 13.68 7.27
CA LEU A 50 -3.36 13.10 6.43
C LEU A 50 -3.94 12.78 5.04
N GLU A 51 -3.40 13.40 4.01
CA GLU A 51 -3.81 13.14 2.62
C GLU A 51 -2.92 12.09 1.93
N ASN A 52 -1.64 11.98 2.34
CA ASN A 52 -0.67 11.07 1.74
C ASN A 52 0.01 10.22 2.81
N LEU A 53 -0.01 8.90 2.63
CA LEU A 53 0.71 7.95 3.47
C LEU A 53 1.53 7.02 2.57
N GLU A 54 2.84 7.05 2.75
CA GLU A 54 3.77 6.15 2.08
C GLU A 54 4.57 5.34 3.11
N LEU A 55 4.41 4.03 3.06
CA LEU A 55 5.19 3.06 3.83
C LEU A 55 5.80 2.09 2.82
N THR A 56 7.05 2.27 2.46
CA THR A 56 7.66 1.51 1.37
C THR A 56 8.86 0.69 1.82
N CYS A 57 9.10 -0.44 1.16
CA CYS A 57 10.29 -1.27 1.34
C CYS A 57 10.48 -1.78 2.77
N GLY A 58 9.48 -2.44 3.36
CA GLY A 58 9.60 -2.91 4.73
C GLY A 58 8.71 -4.09 5.10
N ASN A 59 8.79 -4.46 6.36
CA ASN A 59 7.87 -5.43 6.96
C ASN A 59 6.84 -4.68 7.78
N LEU A 60 5.57 -4.89 7.49
CA LEU A 60 4.46 -4.53 8.38
C LEU A 60 4.00 -5.78 9.12
N LEU A 61 3.67 -5.59 10.37
CA LEU A 61 2.98 -6.59 11.16
C LEU A 61 1.46 -6.37 11.05
N GLU A 62 0.71 -7.39 11.37
CA GLU A 62 -0.76 -7.29 11.40
C GLU A 62 -1.23 -6.21 12.37
N GLU A 63 -0.54 -6.08 13.53
CA GLU A 63 -0.80 -5.04 14.52
C GLU A 63 -0.57 -3.64 13.98
N ASP A 64 0.39 -3.46 13.08
CA ASP A 64 0.67 -2.17 12.44
C ASP A 64 -0.50 -1.75 11.53
N LEU A 65 -1.02 -2.69 10.74
CA LEU A 65 -2.20 -2.47 9.90
C LEU A 65 -3.46 -2.20 10.75
N LYS A 66 -3.64 -2.95 11.86
CA LYS A 66 -4.73 -2.70 12.81
C LYS A 66 -4.64 -1.30 13.40
N CYS A 67 -3.44 -0.89 13.79
CA CYS A 67 -3.21 0.45 14.31
C CYS A 67 -3.60 1.52 13.27
N LEU A 68 -3.13 1.40 12.03
CA LEU A 68 -3.47 2.32 10.94
C LEU A 68 -4.98 2.38 10.69
N SER A 69 -5.68 1.24 10.67
CA SER A 69 -7.13 1.22 10.43
C SER A 69 -7.94 1.97 11.50
N GLN A 70 -7.38 2.14 12.69
CA GLN A 70 -8.04 2.82 13.81
C GLN A 70 -7.84 4.34 13.82
N PHE A 71 -6.89 4.91 13.06
CA PHE A 71 -6.61 6.34 13.10
C PHE A 71 -7.73 7.19 12.47
N PRO A 72 -8.42 8.05 13.23
CA PRO A 72 -9.52 8.88 12.71
C PRO A 72 -9.11 9.80 11.57
N SER A 73 -7.90 10.36 11.64
CA SER A 73 -7.35 11.32 10.67
C SER A 73 -7.10 10.74 9.28
N LEU A 74 -7.07 9.40 9.14
CA LEU A 74 -6.91 8.75 7.82
C LEU A 74 -8.18 8.82 6.95
N GLY A 75 -9.34 9.22 7.50
CA GLY A 75 -10.57 9.36 6.70
C GLY A 75 -10.48 10.37 5.54
N TYR A 76 -9.42 11.16 5.46
CA TYR A 76 -9.14 12.11 4.38
C TYR A 76 -8.01 11.67 3.45
N LEU A 77 -7.54 10.42 3.61
CA LEU A 77 -6.40 9.91 2.84
C LEU A 77 -6.75 9.79 1.35
N LYS A 78 -5.94 10.43 0.51
CA LYS A 78 -6.06 10.40 -0.95
C LYS A 78 -5.07 9.43 -1.59
N HIS A 79 -3.88 9.31 -1.00
CA HIS A 79 -2.80 8.49 -1.55
C HIS A 79 -2.27 7.54 -0.49
N LEU A 80 -2.40 6.24 -0.76
CA LEU A 80 -1.83 5.16 0.06
C LEU A 80 -0.82 4.38 -0.78
N ASN A 81 0.44 4.41 -0.37
CA ASN A 81 1.51 3.67 -1.01
C ASN A 81 2.15 2.70 -0.01
N LEU A 82 1.99 1.40 -0.26
CA LEU A 82 2.60 0.30 0.50
C LEU A 82 3.56 -0.53 -0.38
N SER A 83 4.09 0.05 -1.47
CA SER A 83 4.90 -0.70 -2.42
C SER A 83 6.11 -1.37 -1.78
N TYR A 84 6.35 -2.62 -2.15
CA TYR A 84 7.45 -3.47 -1.65
C TYR A 84 7.43 -3.71 -0.14
N VAL A 85 6.28 -3.56 0.50
CA VAL A 85 6.06 -3.99 1.88
C VAL A 85 5.68 -5.48 1.88
N LEU A 86 6.36 -6.30 2.68
CA LEU A 86 6.10 -7.73 2.73
C LEU A 86 4.83 -8.05 3.53
N LEU A 87 3.76 -8.42 2.82
CA LEU A 87 2.43 -8.71 3.40
C LEU A 87 2.03 -10.19 3.33
N PHE A 88 2.89 -11.05 2.80
CA PHE A 88 2.53 -12.43 2.39
C PHE A 88 2.07 -13.36 3.51
N ARG A 89 2.38 -13.08 4.78
CA ARG A 89 2.08 -13.96 5.93
C ARG A 89 1.17 -13.35 6.99
N ILE A 90 0.62 -12.18 6.72
CA ILE A 90 -0.25 -11.49 7.68
C ILE A 90 -1.69 -11.48 7.18
N SER A 91 -2.65 -11.34 8.09
CA SER A 91 -4.04 -11.07 7.70
C SER A 91 -4.16 -9.70 7.07
N LEU A 92 -4.86 -9.60 5.94
CA LEU A 92 -5.16 -8.33 5.29
C LEU A 92 -6.54 -7.76 5.65
N GLU A 93 -7.27 -8.39 6.59
CA GLU A 93 -8.52 -7.85 7.13
C GLU A 93 -8.38 -6.39 7.64
N PRO A 94 -7.30 -6.03 8.36
CA PRO A 94 -7.12 -4.64 8.77
C PRO A 94 -6.89 -3.67 7.60
N LEU A 95 -6.25 -4.15 6.51
CA LEU A 95 -6.11 -3.36 5.29
C LEU A 95 -7.46 -3.18 4.59
N GLY A 96 -8.28 -4.24 4.52
CA GLY A 96 -9.65 -4.17 4.01
C GLY A 96 -10.48 -3.14 4.77
N ALA A 97 -10.46 -3.19 6.11
CA ALA A 97 -11.14 -2.22 6.97
C ALA A 97 -10.61 -0.78 6.79
N LEU A 98 -9.30 -0.61 6.57
CA LEU A 98 -8.74 0.68 6.23
C LEU A 98 -9.26 1.20 4.89
N LEU A 99 -9.30 0.36 3.86
CA LEU A 99 -9.83 0.73 2.53
C LEU A 99 -11.29 1.16 2.61
N GLU A 100 -12.13 0.43 3.34
CA GLU A 100 -13.54 0.83 3.57
C GLU A 100 -13.64 2.21 4.22
N LYS A 101 -12.81 2.48 5.21
CA LYS A 101 -12.79 3.75 5.93
C LYS A 101 -12.40 4.93 5.05
N ILE A 102 -11.42 4.74 4.15
CA ILE A 102 -10.89 5.80 3.27
C ILE A 102 -11.53 5.79 1.87
N ALA A 103 -12.50 4.92 1.63
CA ALA A 103 -13.11 4.68 0.32
C ALA A 103 -13.65 5.95 -0.37
N ALA A 104 -14.16 6.89 0.43
CA ALA A 104 -14.73 8.15 -0.09
C ALA A 104 -13.70 9.18 -0.55
N SER A 105 -12.43 9.02 -0.15
CA SER A 105 -11.35 10.00 -0.41
C SER A 105 -10.18 9.43 -1.22
N LEU A 106 -10.00 8.10 -1.23
CA LEU A 106 -8.83 7.46 -1.83
C LEU A 106 -8.81 7.62 -3.36
N GLU A 107 -7.78 8.28 -3.87
CA GLU A 107 -7.55 8.53 -5.30
C GLU A 107 -6.46 7.62 -5.87
N THR A 108 -5.45 7.27 -5.06
CA THR A 108 -4.33 6.41 -5.47
C THR A 108 -4.06 5.33 -4.45
N LEU A 109 -4.00 4.08 -4.91
CA LEU A 109 -3.61 2.92 -4.13
C LEU A 109 -2.44 2.20 -4.81
N VAL A 110 -1.34 2.05 -4.08
CA VAL A 110 -0.16 1.30 -4.56
C VAL A 110 0.11 0.14 -3.61
N LEU A 111 -0.09 -1.07 -4.12
CA LEU A 111 0.19 -2.35 -3.48
C LEU A 111 1.15 -3.20 -4.32
N GLU A 112 2.01 -2.55 -5.10
CA GLU A 112 2.96 -3.22 -5.98
C GLU A 112 4.05 -3.92 -5.20
N GLY A 113 4.39 -5.16 -5.59
CA GLY A 113 5.50 -5.92 -5.01
C GLY A 113 5.33 -6.31 -3.54
N CYS A 114 4.10 -6.30 -3.03
CA CYS A 114 3.81 -6.60 -1.62
C CYS A 114 3.79 -8.10 -1.30
N GLN A 115 4.01 -8.97 -2.29
CA GLN A 115 3.90 -10.42 -2.17
C GLN A 115 2.51 -10.87 -1.64
N ILE A 116 1.47 -10.14 -1.99
CA ILE A 116 0.09 -10.52 -1.66
C ILE A 116 -0.24 -11.80 -2.44
N HIS A 117 -0.74 -12.80 -1.71
CA HIS A 117 -1.14 -14.07 -2.27
C HIS A 117 -2.66 -14.09 -2.54
N TYR A 118 -3.10 -14.90 -3.50
CA TYR A 118 -4.53 -15.00 -3.87
C TYR A 118 -5.44 -15.29 -2.67
N SER A 119 -4.98 -16.08 -1.69
CA SER A 119 -5.75 -16.40 -0.48
C SER A 119 -6.03 -15.18 0.44
N GLN A 120 -5.28 -14.09 0.27
CA GLN A 120 -5.45 -12.86 1.06
C GLN A 120 -6.33 -11.84 0.33
N LEU A 121 -6.58 -12.05 -0.97
CA LEU A 121 -7.27 -11.08 -1.82
C LEU A 121 -8.71 -10.81 -1.34
N SER A 122 -9.42 -11.85 -0.90
CA SER A 122 -10.80 -11.75 -0.40
C SER A 122 -10.96 -10.74 0.73
N ALA A 123 -9.92 -10.52 1.53
CA ALA A 123 -9.94 -9.57 2.65
C ALA A 123 -9.97 -8.11 2.20
N ILE A 124 -9.40 -7.79 1.02
CA ILE A 124 -9.30 -6.40 0.54
C ILE A 124 -10.35 -6.04 -0.52
N LEU A 125 -10.93 -7.03 -1.21
CA LEU A 125 -11.87 -6.80 -2.31
C LEU A 125 -13.10 -5.98 -1.92
N PRO A 126 -13.77 -6.22 -0.76
CA PRO A 126 -14.93 -5.42 -0.35
C PRO A 126 -14.57 -3.94 -0.20
N GLY A 127 -13.50 -3.63 0.53
CA GLY A 127 -13.03 -2.26 0.73
C GLY A 127 -12.60 -1.59 -0.58
N LEU A 128 -11.87 -2.33 -1.43
CA LEU A 128 -11.44 -1.83 -2.74
C LEU A 128 -12.64 -1.45 -3.62
N SER A 129 -13.68 -2.28 -3.67
CA SER A 129 -14.90 -2.01 -4.45
C SER A 129 -15.63 -0.74 -4.04
N CYS A 130 -15.46 -0.31 -2.79
CA CYS A 130 -16.06 0.90 -2.26
C CYS A 130 -15.29 2.18 -2.62
N CYS A 131 -14.05 2.07 -3.12
CA CYS A 131 -13.17 3.21 -3.40
C CYS A 131 -13.60 3.98 -4.66
N SER A 132 -14.75 4.66 -4.61
CA SER A 132 -15.37 5.33 -5.76
C SER A 132 -14.58 6.51 -6.32
N GLN A 133 -13.60 7.03 -5.60
CA GLN A 133 -12.72 8.11 -6.05
C GLN A 133 -11.41 7.61 -6.65
N LEU A 134 -11.17 6.28 -6.63
CA LEU A 134 -9.91 5.69 -7.07
C LEU A 134 -9.70 5.93 -8.57
N THR A 135 -8.60 6.60 -8.89
CA THR A 135 -8.16 6.88 -10.27
C THR A 135 -6.97 6.03 -10.68
N THR A 136 -6.18 5.62 -9.69
CA THR A 136 -4.92 4.90 -9.91
C THR A 136 -4.79 3.72 -8.97
N PHE A 137 -4.57 2.52 -9.52
CA PHE A 137 -4.36 1.29 -8.78
C PHE A 137 -3.17 0.50 -9.31
N TYR A 138 -2.09 0.43 -8.53
CA TYR A 138 -0.92 -0.40 -8.84
C TYR A 138 -0.92 -1.66 -7.98
N PHE A 139 -1.05 -2.81 -8.64
CA PHE A 139 -1.09 -4.13 -8.01
C PHE A 139 -0.09 -5.12 -8.62
N GLY A 140 0.80 -4.65 -9.47
CA GLY A 140 1.84 -5.45 -10.14
C GLY A 140 2.72 -6.22 -9.16
N SER A 141 3.46 -7.21 -9.65
CA SER A 141 4.46 -7.98 -8.87
C SER A 141 3.91 -8.65 -7.60
N ASN A 142 2.63 -9.06 -7.62
CA ASN A 142 2.00 -9.91 -6.60
C ASN A 142 1.76 -11.33 -7.13
N CYS A 143 1.42 -12.28 -6.25
CA CYS A 143 1.28 -13.71 -6.60
C CYS A 143 -0.20 -14.07 -6.81
N MET A 144 -0.68 -14.04 -8.06
CA MET A 144 -2.09 -14.22 -8.39
C MET A 144 -2.31 -15.36 -9.38
N SER A 145 -3.30 -16.21 -9.10
CA SER A 145 -3.84 -17.13 -10.08
C SER A 145 -4.74 -16.39 -11.08
N ILE A 146 -5.00 -17.00 -12.23
CA ILE A 146 -5.91 -16.43 -13.23
C ILE A 146 -7.32 -16.17 -12.68
N ASP A 147 -7.80 -17.05 -11.79
CA ASP A 147 -9.14 -16.89 -11.20
C ASP A 147 -9.17 -15.77 -10.15
N ALA A 148 -8.12 -15.63 -9.35
CA ALA A 148 -7.97 -14.49 -8.45
C ALA A 148 -7.92 -13.14 -9.20
N LEU A 149 -7.25 -13.09 -10.34
CA LEU A 149 -7.24 -11.90 -11.20
C LEU A 149 -8.62 -11.60 -11.78
N LYS A 150 -9.38 -12.61 -12.20
CA LYS A 150 -10.78 -12.42 -12.64
C LYS A 150 -11.65 -11.84 -11.52
N ASP A 151 -11.48 -12.32 -10.30
CA ASP A 151 -12.22 -11.79 -9.14
C ASP A 151 -11.83 -10.36 -8.83
N LEU A 152 -10.54 -10.03 -8.86
CA LEU A 152 -10.05 -8.67 -8.70
C LEU A 152 -10.64 -7.74 -9.76
N LEU A 153 -10.58 -8.13 -11.04
CA LEU A 153 -11.13 -7.34 -12.15
C LEU A 153 -12.64 -7.13 -12.05
N ARG A 154 -13.42 -8.11 -11.56
CA ARG A 154 -14.85 -7.92 -11.30
C ARG A 154 -15.10 -6.84 -10.27
N HIS A 155 -14.29 -6.76 -9.22
CA HIS A 155 -14.44 -5.77 -8.15
C HIS A 155 -13.96 -4.38 -8.59
N THR A 156 -12.94 -4.28 -9.42
CA THR A 156 -12.44 -3.00 -9.93
C THR A 156 -13.24 -2.46 -11.11
N SER A 157 -13.92 -3.31 -11.89
CA SER A 157 -14.71 -2.90 -13.07
C SER A 157 -15.85 -1.91 -12.76
N GLY A 158 -16.33 -1.87 -11.50
CA GLY A 158 -17.32 -0.91 -11.03
C GLY A 158 -16.75 0.47 -10.68
N LEU A 159 -15.43 0.63 -10.65
CA LEU A 159 -14.76 1.87 -10.26
C LEU A 159 -14.67 2.82 -11.47
N SER A 160 -15.70 3.63 -11.68
CA SER A 160 -15.88 4.47 -12.88
C SER A 160 -14.78 5.51 -13.11
N LYS A 161 -14.02 5.86 -12.08
CA LYS A 161 -12.92 6.83 -12.17
C LYS A 161 -11.55 6.18 -12.39
N LEU A 162 -11.46 4.85 -12.28
CA LEU A 162 -10.20 4.14 -12.42
C LEU A 162 -9.70 4.25 -13.88
N SER A 163 -8.56 4.87 -14.07
CA SER A 163 -7.98 5.18 -15.38
C SER A 163 -6.57 4.65 -15.57
N LEU A 164 -5.88 4.37 -14.48
CA LEU A 164 -4.53 3.84 -14.51
C LEU A 164 -4.45 2.64 -13.54
N GLU A 165 -4.14 1.47 -14.09
CA GLU A 165 -4.08 0.23 -13.34
C GLU A 165 -2.97 -0.69 -13.83
N THR A 166 -2.35 -1.42 -12.90
CA THR A 166 -1.38 -2.47 -13.21
C THR A 166 -1.72 -3.72 -12.42
N TYR A 167 -1.61 -4.87 -13.09
CA TYR A 167 -1.86 -6.18 -12.49
C TYR A 167 -0.68 -7.12 -12.71
N PRO A 168 -0.45 -8.12 -11.85
CA PRO A 168 0.59 -9.12 -12.07
C PRO A 168 0.20 -10.05 -13.23
N ALA A 169 1.21 -10.63 -13.86
CA ALA A 169 0.96 -11.78 -14.72
C ALA A 169 0.46 -12.97 -13.87
N PRO A 170 -0.52 -13.76 -14.35
CA PRO A 170 -0.98 -14.92 -13.61
C PRO A 170 0.14 -15.97 -13.46
N GLU A 171 0.20 -16.65 -12.33
CA GLU A 171 1.23 -17.65 -12.02
C GLU A 171 1.25 -18.79 -13.07
N GLU A 172 0.10 -19.14 -13.62
CA GLU A 172 -0.03 -20.17 -14.66
C GLU A 172 0.71 -19.79 -15.95
N SER A 173 0.79 -18.49 -16.27
CA SER A 173 1.53 -18.02 -17.45
C SER A 173 3.04 -18.08 -17.24
N LEU A 174 3.52 -17.88 -16.02
CA LEU A 174 4.94 -17.97 -15.69
C LEU A 174 5.44 -19.41 -15.74
N ASN A 175 4.64 -20.38 -15.30
CA ASN A 175 4.98 -21.80 -15.34
C ASN A 175 5.07 -22.36 -16.77
N SER A 176 4.38 -21.76 -17.75
CA SER A 176 4.48 -22.16 -19.15
C SER A 176 5.79 -21.76 -19.81
N LEU A 177 6.43 -20.69 -19.34
CA LEU A 177 7.74 -20.23 -19.85
C LEU A 177 8.92 -21.05 -19.31
N VAL A 178 8.76 -21.75 -18.17
CA VAL A 178 9.80 -22.61 -17.60
C VAL A 178 9.84 -24.00 -18.25
N ARG A 179 8.84 -24.39 -19.02
CA ARG A 179 8.80 -25.64 -19.79
C ARG A 179 9.40 -25.49 -21.20
N VAL A 180 10.49 -24.77 -21.35
CA VAL A 180 11.30 -24.87 -22.57
C VAL A 180 12.33 -25.98 -22.35
N ASN A 181 12.06 -27.09 -23.02
CA ASN A 181 12.81 -28.32 -23.12
C ASN A 181 14.32 -28.16 -23.16
N TRP A 182 14.97 -29.02 -22.39
CA TRP A 182 16.34 -29.47 -22.68
C TRP A 182 16.26 -30.81 -23.43
#